data_dc727597f2a3fef6a4582c0bb68fe30b
#
_entry.id   dc727597f2a3fef6a4582c0bb68fe30b
#
_cell.length_a   1.000
_cell.length_b   1.000
_cell.length_c   1.000
_cell.angle_alpha   90.00
_cell.angle_beta   90.00
_cell.angle_gamma   90.00
#
_symmetry.space_group_name_H-M   'P 1'
#
loop_
_entity.id
_entity.type
_entity.pdbx_description
1 polymer ?
#
loop_
_entity_poly.entity_id
_entity_poly.type
_entity_poly.pdbx_seq_one_letter_code
_entity_poly.pdbx_strand_id
1 'polypeptide(L)'
;MTRLPISFACWNYDRTQALADGSVRPDGIDLNFQTLEVEETFFRMLLHREFDAAEMSMSSYCVTLSRPDPAFIAIPVFPSRLFRHSCIFVSTKSGIESPADLVGRRIGVPEYQMTAPVWIRGILADEYGIDPTSVTYFTGGEEQPGRGEKLKLDLPDKFKLQPIGSEQTLSRMLADGEIDALHTARTPSTFYSEPEKVRRLFADFVPVEQDYYRRTGIFPIMHVVVVRREVYEKNRWIARALQKAFEAAQAKVYDELLVTASLKTMLPWQIAAVEQTVDLLGKDWWPYGFGPNRTVIDTFLRYHHEQGLSSRRLEPEELFAEECFESFRI
;
A
#
# COMPACT_ATOMS: atom_id res chain seq x y z
N MET A 1 -18.13 27.53 18.24
CA MET A 1 -18.66 26.76 17.10
C MET A 1 -18.57 25.28 17.46
N THR A 2 -19.62 24.52 17.21
CA THR A 2 -19.63 23.07 17.44
C THR A 2 -18.76 22.42 16.37
N ARG A 3 -17.77 21.60 16.81
CA ARG A 3 -16.94 20.82 15.86
C ARG A 3 -17.75 19.65 15.31
N LEU A 4 -17.48 19.27 14.05
CA LEU A 4 -18.09 18.10 13.43
C LEU A 4 -17.40 16.83 13.95
N PRO A 5 -18.11 15.90 14.61
CA PRO A 5 -17.52 14.63 14.98
C PRO A 5 -17.24 13.77 13.75
N ILE A 6 -16.03 13.25 13.63
CA ILE A 6 -15.58 12.34 12.56
C ILE A 6 -14.87 11.17 13.22
N SER A 7 -15.38 9.96 12.99
CA SER A 7 -14.69 8.72 13.32
C SER A 7 -13.65 8.40 12.25
N PHE A 8 -12.41 8.14 12.67
CA PHE A 8 -11.30 7.84 11.78
C PHE A 8 -10.50 6.63 12.27
N ALA A 9 -10.25 5.66 11.40
CA ALA A 9 -9.44 4.48 11.72
C ALA A 9 -8.18 4.40 10.85
N CYS A 10 -7.05 4.13 11.48
CA CYS A 10 -5.75 4.02 10.82
C CYS A 10 -4.78 3.19 11.69
N TRP A 11 -3.72 2.66 11.07
CA TRP A 11 -2.62 2.04 11.80
C TRP A 11 -1.82 3.08 12.61
N ASN A 12 -1.09 2.60 13.61
CA ASN A 12 -0.23 3.42 14.48
C ASN A 12 1.08 3.80 13.79
N TYR A 13 1.02 4.74 12.86
CA TYR A 13 2.22 5.29 12.23
C TYR A 13 2.77 6.48 13.02
N ASP A 14 4.10 6.68 12.98
CA ASP A 14 4.75 7.90 13.51
C ASP A 14 4.12 9.18 12.95
N ARG A 15 3.90 9.24 11.64
CA ARG A 15 3.31 10.36 10.88
C ARG A 15 1.82 10.60 11.15
N THR A 16 1.14 9.74 11.90
CA THR A 16 -0.25 9.94 12.33
C THR A 16 -0.39 10.08 13.85
N GLN A 17 0.71 9.89 14.59
CA GLN A 17 0.70 9.91 16.05
C GLN A 17 0.17 11.24 16.62
N ALA A 18 0.54 12.37 16.02
CA ALA A 18 0.10 13.68 16.47
C ALA A 18 -1.41 13.92 16.28
N LEU A 19 -2.07 13.19 15.38
CA LEU A 19 -3.54 13.16 15.26
C LEU A 19 -4.15 12.26 16.34
N ALA A 20 -3.53 11.11 16.60
CA ALA A 20 -4.02 10.15 17.58
C ALA A 20 -3.96 10.69 19.03
N ASP A 21 -2.90 11.41 19.37
CA ASP A 21 -2.75 12.02 20.70
C ASP A 21 -3.41 13.41 20.82
N GLY A 22 -3.96 13.95 19.73
CA GLY A 22 -4.65 15.23 19.68
C GLY A 22 -3.74 16.46 19.75
N SER A 23 -2.41 16.30 19.62
CA SER A 23 -1.45 17.44 19.55
C SER A 23 -1.53 18.17 18.20
N VAL A 24 -2.08 17.53 17.17
CA VAL A 24 -2.57 18.15 15.94
C VAL A 24 -4.06 17.85 15.81
N ARG A 25 -4.86 18.87 15.54
CA ARG A 25 -6.32 18.76 15.39
C ARG A 25 -6.76 19.34 14.07
N PRO A 26 -7.57 18.63 13.26
CA PRO A 26 -8.14 19.20 12.06
C PRO A 26 -9.07 20.38 12.38
N ASP A 27 -9.03 21.41 11.56
CA ASP A 27 -9.87 22.60 11.74
C ASP A 27 -11.36 22.23 11.62
N GLY A 28 -12.15 22.65 12.62
CA GLY A 28 -13.60 22.43 12.62
C GLY A 28 -14.04 20.98 12.86
N ILE A 29 -13.13 20.03 13.04
CA ILE A 29 -13.41 18.62 13.25
C ILE A 29 -13.08 18.21 14.70
N ASP A 30 -13.95 17.39 15.29
CA ASP A 30 -13.67 16.61 16.49
C ASP A 30 -13.35 15.18 16.06
N LEU A 31 -12.03 14.88 15.96
CA LEU A 31 -11.53 13.64 15.40
C LEU A 31 -11.49 12.54 16.45
N ASN A 32 -12.34 11.53 16.31
CA ASN A 32 -12.26 10.29 17.08
C ASN A 32 -11.32 9.32 16.37
N PHE A 33 -10.01 9.39 16.68
CA PHE A 33 -8.99 8.56 16.09
C PHE A 33 -8.96 7.17 16.72
N GLN A 34 -9.09 6.12 15.93
CA GLN A 34 -9.05 4.74 16.35
C GLN A 34 -7.81 4.05 15.73
N THR A 35 -6.91 3.59 16.58
CA THR A 35 -5.75 2.80 16.15
C THR A 35 -6.16 1.34 16.01
N LEU A 36 -6.14 0.83 14.78
CA LEU A 36 -6.51 -0.55 14.45
C LEU A 36 -5.46 -1.19 13.55
N GLU A 37 -5.43 -2.52 13.52
CA GLU A 37 -4.65 -3.27 12.54
C GLU A 37 -5.11 -2.93 11.12
N VAL A 38 -4.14 -2.85 10.20
CA VAL A 38 -4.36 -2.42 8.81
C VAL A 38 -5.47 -3.23 8.14
N GLU A 39 -5.40 -4.56 8.26
CA GLU A 39 -6.37 -5.45 7.62
C GLU A 39 -7.75 -5.35 8.26
N GLU A 40 -7.82 -5.22 9.58
CA GLU A 40 -9.08 -5.01 10.30
C GLU A 40 -9.75 -3.70 9.84
N THR A 41 -8.99 -2.61 9.76
CA THR A 41 -9.48 -1.33 9.25
C THR A 41 -10.08 -1.48 7.85
N PHE A 42 -9.37 -2.17 6.95
CA PHE A 42 -9.83 -2.35 5.57
C PHE A 42 -11.10 -3.18 5.48
N PHE A 43 -11.19 -4.30 6.19
CA PHE A 43 -12.38 -5.14 6.18
C PHE A 43 -13.58 -4.40 6.75
N ARG A 44 -13.45 -3.74 7.90
CA ARG A 44 -14.53 -3.00 8.55
C ARG A 44 -15.03 -1.84 7.68
N MET A 45 -14.09 -1.11 7.04
CA MET A 45 -14.46 0.00 6.17
C MET A 45 -15.10 -0.47 4.86
N LEU A 46 -14.53 -1.49 4.20
CA LEU A 46 -15.03 -1.97 2.90
C LEU A 46 -16.39 -2.69 3.02
N LEU A 47 -16.56 -3.54 4.06
CA LEU A 47 -17.76 -4.36 4.21
C LEU A 47 -18.88 -3.64 4.96
N HIS A 48 -18.52 -2.82 5.96
CA HIS A 48 -19.51 -2.25 6.89
C HIS A 48 -19.59 -0.72 6.83
N ARG A 49 -18.65 -0.05 6.14
CA ARG A 49 -18.55 1.43 6.09
C ARG A 49 -18.57 2.03 7.52
N GLU A 50 -17.89 1.37 8.45
CA GLU A 50 -18.07 1.60 9.88
C GLU A 50 -17.56 2.96 10.34
N PHE A 51 -16.51 3.50 9.67
CA PHE A 51 -15.91 4.78 10.01
C PHE A 51 -16.33 5.86 9.00
N ASP A 52 -16.34 7.13 9.44
CA ASP A 52 -16.58 8.27 8.53
C ASP A 52 -15.42 8.46 7.56
N ALA A 53 -14.19 8.22 8.04
CA ALA A 53 -12.99 8.18 7.23
C ALA A 53 -12.04 7.09 7.74
N ALA A 54 -11.18 6.56 6.88
CA ALA A 54 -10.21 5.54 7.27
C ALA A 54 -9.03 5.46 6.29
N GLU A 55 -7.95 4.84 6.73
CA GLU A 55 -6.92 4.28 5.87
C GLU A 55 -7.51 3.12 5.03
N MET A 56 -7.13 3.04 3.76
CA MET A 56 -7.58 1.99 2.85
C MET A 56 -6.47 1.57 1.89
N SER A 57 -6.46 0.28 1.50
CA SER A 57 -5.63 -0.24 0.41
C SER A 57 -5.90 0.55 -0.87
N MET A 58 -4.85 1.06 -1.52
CA MET A 58 -4.98 1.84 -2.75
C MET A 58 -5.69 1.05 -3.85
N SER A 59 -5.36 -0.22 -4.03
CA SER A 59 -6.00 -1.09 -5.02
C SER A 59 -7.46 -1.36 -4.69
N SER A 60 -7.79 -1.69 -3.43
CA SER A 60 -9.19 -1.90 -3.02
C SER A 60 -10.03 -0.65 -3.27
N TYR A 61 -9.46 0.54 -3.01
CA TYR A 61 -10.13 1.80 -3.31
C TYR A 61 -10.38 1.95 -4.82
N CYS A 62 -9.38 1.70 -5.68
CA CYS A 62 -9.54 1.74 -7.14
C CYS A 62 -10.60 0.75 -7.65
N VAL A 63 -10.67 -0.47 -7.08
CA VAL A 63 -11.74 -1.42 -7.38
C VAL A 63 -13.12 -0.83 -7.03
N THR A 64 -13.25 -0.16 -5.88
CA THR A 64 -14.53 0.45 -5.50
C THR A 64 -14.94 1.60 -6.41
N LEU A 65 -13.97 2.40 -6.89
CA LEU A 65 -14.21 3.49 -7.85
C LEU A 65 -14.68 3.01 -9.22
N SER A 66 -14.30 1.80 -9.60
CA SER A 66 -14.71 1.19 -10.87
C SER A 66 -16.16 0.69 -10.85
N ARG A 67 -16.85 0.74 -9.70
CA ARG A 67 -18.24 0.32 -9.53
C ARG A 67 -19.21 1.47 -9.80
N PRO A 68 -20.47 1.19 -10.17
CA PRO A 68 -21.45 2.23 -10.52
C PRO A 68 -21.76 3.24 -9.42
N ASP A 69 -21.66 2.84 -8.15
CA ASP A 69 -21.94 3.69 -6.98
C ASP A 69 -20.76 3.63 -6.00
N PRO A 70 -19.71 4.43 -6.24
CA PRO A 70 -18.52 4.40 -5.41
C PRO A 70 -18.81 5.00 -4.02
N ALA A 71 -18.64 4.18 -2.98
CA ALA A 71 -18.98 4.54 -1.60
C ALA A 71 -17.99 5.51 -0.95
N PHE A 72 -16.83 5.73 -1.54
CA PHE A 72 -15.72 6.48 -0.96
C PHE A 72 -15.19 7.52 -1.91
N ILE A 73 -14.55 8.55 -1.34
CA ILE A 73 -13.69 9.51 -2.01
C ILE A 73 -12.38 9.63 -1.22
N ALA A 74 -11.24 9.68 -1.88
CA ALA A 74 -9.98 9.84 -1.19
C ALA A 74 -9.57 11.29 -1.02
N ILE A 75 -8.69 11.52 -0.07
CA ILE A 75 -7.82 12.70 0.00
C ILE A 75 -6.38 12.26 -0.32
N PRO A 76 -5.54 13.13 -0.91
CA PRO A 76 -4.18 12.74 -1.33
C PRO A 76 -3.20 12.66 -0.15
N VAL A 77 -3.54 11.82 0.82
CA VAL A 77 -2.75 11.46 1.99
C VAL A 77 -2.43 9.97 1.90
N PHE A 78 -1.15 9.64 1.95
CA PHE A 78 -0.64 8.29 1.72
C PHE A 78 0.08 7.75 2.97
N PRO A 79 -0.67 7.19 3.93
CA PRO A 79 -0.10 6.73 5.19
C PRO A 79 0.95 5.63 5.03
N SER A 80 0.88 4.84 3.98
CA SER A 80 1.80 3.73 3.75
C SER A 80 2.40 3.77 2.35
N ARG A 81 3.74 3.66 2.32
CA ARG A 81 4.56 3.45 1.11
C ARG A 81 5.61 2.41 1.41
N LEU A 82 5.99 1.63 0.41
CA LEU A 82 7.11 0.68 0.53
C LEU A 82 7.58 0.25 -0.87
N PHE A 83 8.89 0.21 -1.08
CA PHE A 83 9.47 -0.49 -2.22
C PHE A 83 9.14 -1.98 -2.17
N ARG A 84 9.09 -2.68 -3.32
CA ARG A 84 8.48 -4.02 -3.36
C ARG A 84 9.39 -5.12 -3.91
N HIS A 85 10.61 -4.82 -4.32
CA HIS A 85 11.59 -5.86 -4.68
C HIS A 85 11.92 -6.75 -3.48
N SER A 86 11.98 -6.17 -2.28
CA SER A 86 12.18 -6.85 -1.00
C SER A 86 11.06 -7.83 -0.61
N CYS A 87 9.90 -7.74 -1.27
CA CYS A 87 8.69 -8.50 -0.93
C CYS A 87 8.38 -9.64 -1.94
N ILE A 88 9.38 -10.07 -2.69
CA ILE A 88 9.32 -11.24 -3.58
C ILE A 88 10.15 -12.35 -2.96
N PHE A 89 9.47 -13.40 -2.51
CA PHE A 89 10.12 -14.57 -1.89
C PHE A 89 10.03 -15.77 -2.84
N VAL A 90 11.02 -16.64 -2.80
CA VAL A 90 11.10 -17.83 -3.64
C VAL A 90 11.45 -19.06 -2.80
N SER A 91 10.87 -20.21 -3.17
CA SER A 91 11.29 -21.50 -2.65
C SER A 91 12.69 -21.85 -3.17
N THR A 92 13.59 -22.31 -2.32
CA THR A 92 14.91 -22.78 -2.75
C THR A 92 14.84 -24.00 -3.66
N LYS A 93 13.71 -24.73 -3.60
CA LYS A 93 13.45 -25.90 -4.49
C LYS A 93 13.01 -25.48 -5.89
N SER A 94 12.63 -24.21 -6.13
CA SER A 94 12.07 -23.76 -7.40
C SER A 94 13.13 -23.60 -8.53
N GLY A 95 14.40 -23.42 -8.16
CA GLY A 95 15.47 -23.10 -9.10
C GLY A 95 15.38 -21.70 -9.69
N ILE A 96 14.55 -20.81 -9.12
CA ILE A 96 14.44 -19.40 -9.55
C ILE A 96 15.65 -18.63 -9.03
N GLU A 97 16.47 -18.08 -9.91
CA GLU A 97 17.65 -17.26 -9.57
C GLU A 97 17.48 -15.80 -10.01
N SER A 98 16.63 -15.55 -10.99
CA SER A 98 16.39 -14.22 -11.56
C SER A 98 14.91 -13.98 -11.81
N PRO A 99 14.45 -12.73 -12.04
CA PRO A 99 13.07 -12.46 -12.42
C PRO A 99 12.61 -13.22 -13.67
N ALA A 100 13.48 -13.45 -14.64
CA ALA A 100 13.14 -14.17 -15.87
C ALA A 100 12.67 -15.62 -15.61
N ASP A 101 13.12 -16.23 -14.52
CA ASP A 101 12.74 -17.60 -14.15
C ASP A 101 11.32 -17.69 -13.57
N LEU A 102 10.64 -16.55 -13.34
CA LEU A 102 9.25 -16.53 -12.87
C LEU A 102 8.24 -16.95 -13.95
N VAL A 103 8.59 -16.89 -15.23
CA VAL A 103 7.69 -17.26 -16.32
C VAL A 103 7.25 -18.71 -16.20
N GLY A 104 5.94 -18.95 -16.26
CA GLY A 104 5.34 -20.28 -16.14
C GLY A 104 5.24 -20.83 -14.70
N ARG A 105 5.65 -20.06 -13.70
CA ARG A 105 5.71 -20.49 -12.30
C ARG A 105 4.38 -20.36 -11.56
N ARG A 106 4.32 -21.03 -10.41
CA ARG A 106 3.22 -21.00 -9.43
C ARG A 106 3.55 -19.92 -8.40
N ILE A 107 2.76 -18.85 -8.37
CA ILE A 107 3.02 -17.69 -7.53
C ILE A 107 1.91 -17.53 -6.51
N GLY A 108 2.25 -17.58 -5.21
CA GLY A 108 1.32 -17.25 -4.13
C GLY A 108 1.09 -15.74 -4.05
N VAL A 109 -0.16 -15.36 -3.81
CA VAL A 109 -0.56 -13.99 -3.46
C VAL A 109 -1.68 -14.05 -2.42
N PRO A 110 -1.61 -13.32 -1.29
CA PRO A 110 -2.68 -13.39 -0.29
C PRO A 110 -4.05 -12.99 -0.84
N GLU A 111 -4.07 -11.99 -1.69
CA GLU A 111 -5.22 -11.56 -2.50
C GLU A 111 -4.69 -10.99 -3.82
N TYR A 112 -5.33 -11.34 -4.94
CA TYR A 112 -4.88 -10.85 -6.24
C TYR A 112 -4.93 -9.33 -6.35
N GLN A 113 -5.95 -8.70 -5.76
CA GLN A 113 -6.12 -7.24 -5.74
C GLN A 113 -5.29 -6.51 -4.66
N MET A 114 -4.55 -7.19 -3.80
CA MET A 114 -3.73 -6.52 -2.78
C MET A 114 -2.73 -5.55 -3.44
N THR A 115 -2.62 -4.32 -2.90
CA THR A 115 -1.80 -3.26 -3.50
C THR A 115 -0.34 -3.67 -3.72
N ALA A 116 0.25 -4.40 -2.77
CA ALA A 116 1.64 -4.84 -2.88
C ALA A 116 1.87 -5.78 -4.06
N PRO A 117 1.11 -6.88 -4.26
CA PRO A 117 1.18 -7.70 -5.46
C PRO A 117 0.89 -6.94 -6.77
N VAL A 118 0.00 -5.94 -6.77
CA VAL A 118 -0.23 -5.11 -7.97
C VAL A 118 1.04 -4.37 -8.37
N TRP A 119 1.72 -3.72 -7.40
CA TRP A 119 3.01 -3.08 -7.66
C TRP A 119 4.08 -4.07 -8.09
N ILE A 120 4.19 -5.23 -7.42
CA ILE A 120 5.16 -6.26 -7.78
C ILE A 120 4.98 -6.70 -9.22
N ARG A 121 3.76 -7.04 -9.64
CA ARG A 121 3.47 -7.47 -11.03
C ARG A 121 3.79 -6.36 -12.03
N GLY A 122 3.43 -5.11 -11.73
CA GLY A 122 3.73 -3.98 -12.60
C GLY A 122 5.22 -3.70 -12.73
N ILE A 123 5.96 -3.73 -11.63
CA ILE A 123 7.42 -3.59 -11.63
C ILE A 123 8.08 -4.73 -12.40
N LEU A 124 7.65 -5.98 -12.20
CA LEU A 124 8.19 -7.13 -12.92
C LEU A 124 7.90 -7.03 -14.41
N ALA A 125 6.75 -6.49 -14.81
CA ALA A 125 6.42 -6.27 -16.22
C ALA A 125 7.29 -5.17 -16.85
N ASP A 126 7.37 -4.00 -16.22
CA ASP A 126 8.07 -2.84 -16.79
C ASP A 126 9.60 -3.00 -16.76
N GLU A 127 10.15 -3.51 -15.67
CA GLU A 127 11.60 -3.55 -15.45
C GLU A 127 12.25 -4.84 -15.95
N TYR A 128 11.48 -5.95 -15.97
CA TYR A 128 12.01 -7.28 -16.27
C TYR A 128 11.28 -8.00 -17.39
N GLY A 129 10.26 -7.39 -18.00
CA GLY A 129 9.52 -7.96 -19.13
C GLY A 129 8.66 -9.18 -18.78
N ILE A 130 8.26 -9.35 -17.52
CA ILE A 130 7.46 -10.50 -17.08
C ILE A 130 5.98 -10.20 -17.25
N ASP A 131 5.35 -10.80 -18.23
CA ASP A 131 3.90 -10.69 -18.43
C ASP A 131 3.15 -11.33 -17.25
N PRO A 132 2.27 -10.57 -16.54
CA PRO A 132 1.46 -11.12 -15.45
C PRO A 132 0.56 -12.30 -15.83
N THR A 133 0.27 -12.50 -17.10
CA THR A 133 -0.51 -13.66 -17.61
C THR A 133 0.32 -14.90 -17.82
N SER A 134 1.65 -14.79 -17.76
CA SER A 134 2.59 -15.92 -17.99
C SER A 134 2.71 -16.88 -16.80
N VAL A 135 2.08 -16.58 -15.67
CA VAL A 135 2.18 -17.32 -14.42
C VAL A 135 0.80 -17.81 -13.94
N THR A 136 0.78 -18.72 -12.98
CA THR A 136 -0.45 -19.12 -12.28
C THR A 136 -0.41 -18.61 -10.84
N TYR A 137 -1.43 -17.85 -10.45
CA TYR A 137 -1.54 -17.30 -9.08
C TYR A 137 -2.33 -18.21 -8.17
N PHE A 138 -1.80 -18.45 -6.96
CA PHE A 138 -2.46 -19.18 -5.89
C PHE A 138 -2.86 -18.18 -4.81
N THR A 139 -4.18 -18.09 -4.51
CA THR A 139 -4.74 -17.10 -3.59
C THR A 139 -5.19 -17.73 -2.29
N GLY A 140 -4.90 -17.08 -1.15
CA GLY A 140 -5.32 -17.56 0.17
C GLY A 140 -4.51 -16.96 1.30
N GLY A 141 -4.75 -17.44 2.52
CA GLY A 141 -4.06 -16.92 3.70
C GLY A 141 -2.56 -17.16 3.67
N GLU A 142 -1.79 -16.14 4.04
CA GLU A 142 -0.34 -16.25 4.11
C GLU A 142 0.11 -17.09 5.30
N GLU A 143 -0.36 -16.73 6.51
CA GLU A 143 -0.01 -17.41 7.76
C GLU A 143 -1.20 -18.12 8.41
N GLN A 144 -2.42 -17.66 8.11
CA GLN A 144 -3.65 -18.24 8.64
C GLN A 144 -4.50 -18.76 7.48
N PRO A 145 -5.02 -20.00 7.56
CA PRO A 145 -5.86 -20.56 6.52
C PRO A 145 -7.22 -19.85 6.40
N GLY A 146 -7.94 -20.11 5.30
CA GLY A 146 -9.32 -19.65 5.13
C GLY A 146 -9.53 -18.21 4.69
N ARG A 147 -8.47 -17.46 4.33
CA ARG A 147 -8.60 -16.10 3.79
C ARG A 147 -9.06 -16.13 2.33
N GLY A 148 -10.10 -15.34 2.03
CA GLY A 148 -10.54 -15.08 0.66
C GLY A 148 -10.28 -13.63 0.21
N GLU A 149 -10.61 -13.33 -1.04
CA GLU A 149 -10.58 -11.95 -1.56
C GLU A 149 -11.58 -11.05 -0.82
N LYS A 150 -11.15 -9.84 -0.40
CA LYS A 150 -12.01 -8.84 0.26
C LYS A 150 -13.14 -8.34 -0.64
N LEU A 151 -12.86 -8.26 -1.92
CA LEU A 151 -13.80 -7.79 -2.93
C LEU A 151 -13.92 -8.84 -4.02
N LYS A 152 -15.15 -9.08 -4.47
CA LYS A 152 -15.38 -9.91 -5.65
C LYS A 152 -14.73 -9.24 -6.86
N LEU A 153 -13.87 -9.99 -7.55
CA LEU A 153 -13.20 -9.55 -8.76
C LEU A 153 -13.89 -10.16 -9.99
N ASP A 154 -13.93 -9.39 -11.07
CA ASP A 154 -14.37 -9.84 -12.39
C ASP A 154 -13.15 -9.75 -13.33
N LEU A 155 -12.30 -10.77 -13.26
CA LEU A 155 -11.03 -10.78 -13.95
C LEU A 155 -11.18 -11.43 -15.33
N PRO A 156 -10.51 -10.91 -16.37
CA PRO A 156 -10.42 -11.58 -17.66
C PRO A 156 -9.79 -12.98 -17.55
N ASP A 157 -10.29 -13.94 -18.31
CA ASP A 157 -9.88 -15.37 -18.30
C ASP A 157 -8.37 -15.60 -18.55
N LYS A 158 -7.68 -14.62 -19.12
CA LYS A 158 -6.23 -14.68 -19.32
C LYS A 158 -5.44 -14.73 -18.00
N PHE A 159 -6.00 -14.29 -16.87
CA PHE A 159 -5.37 -14.37 -15.57
C PHE A 159 -5.77 -15.67 -14.88
N LYS A 160 -4.80 -16.53 -14.63
CA LYS A 160 -5.00 -17.86 -14.04
C LYS A 160 -4.92 -17.76 -12.52
N LEU A 161 -6.08 -17.77 -11.85
CA LEU A 161 -6.17 -17.74 -10.40
C LEU A 161 -6.74 -19.05 -9.88
N GLN A 162 -6.14 -19.56 -8.80
CA GLN A 162 -6.56 -20.77 -8.10
C GLN A 162 -6.55 -20.50 -6.58
N PRO A 163 -7.68 -20.66 -5.88
CA PRO A 163 -7.66 -20.62 -4.43
C PRO A 163 -6.89 -21.84 -3.89
N ILE A 164 -6.15 -21.64 -2.79
CA ILE A 164 -5.51 -22.74 -2.06
C ILE A 164 -6.55 -23.51 -1.24
N GLY A 165 -6.19 -24.70 -0.76
CA GLY A 165 -7.07 -25.49 0.11
C GLY A 165 -7.38 -24.79 1.43
N SER A 166 -8.54 -25.13 2.03
CA SER A 166 -9.06 -24.48 3.25
C SER A 166 -8.12 -24.55 4.45
N GLU A 167 -7.24 -25.53 4.50
CA GLU A 167 -6.28 -25.76 5.59
C GLU A 167 -4.84 -25.35 5.23
N GLN A 168 -4.62 -24.89 3.97
CA GLN A 168 -3.30 -24.49 3.50
C GLN A 168 -3.00 -23.03 3.81
N THR A 169 -1.70 -22.72 3.90
CA THR A 169 -1.17 -21.36 3.96
C THR A 169 -0.07 -21.15 2.93
N LEU A 170 0.00 -19.96 2.36
CA LEU A 170 1.00 -19.66 1.32
C LEU A 170 2.42 -19.74 1.84
N SER A 171 2.67 -19.34 3.11
CA SER A 171 3.97 -19.43 3.74
C SER A 171 4.45 -20.90 3.82
N ARG A 172 3.56 -21.82 4.20
CA ARG A 172 3.91 -23.25 4.27
C ARG A 172 4.12 -23.84 2.87
N MET A 173 3.20 -23.56 1.93
CA MET A 173 3.31 -24.01 0.55
C MET A 173 4.60 -23.56 -0.13
N LEU A 174 5.08 -22.34 0.18
CA LEU A 174 6.35 -21.82 -0.33
C LEU A 174 7.53 -22.64 0.20
N ALA A 175 7.59 -22.91 1.51
CA ALA A 175 8.66 -23.67 2.12
C ALA A 175 8.68 -25.14 1.65
N ASP A 176 7.50 -25.73 1.41
CA ASP A 176 7.38 -27.09 0.90
C ASP A 176 7.63 -27.22 -0.61
N GLY A 177 7.62 -26.09 -1.34
CA GLY A 177 7.83 -26.03 -2.79
C GLY A 177 6.56 -26.39 -3.59
N GLU A 178 5.39 -26.28 -2.96
CA GLU A 178 4.09 -26.41 -3.63
C GLU A 178 3.78 -25.20 -4.49
N ILE A 179 4.28 -24.01 -4.09
CA ILE A 179 4.38 -22.81 -4.92
C ILE A 179 5.86 -22.43 -5.08
N ASP A 180 6.19 -21.80 -6.19
CA ASP A 180 7.57 -21.47 -6.55
C ASP A 180 8.03 -20.11 -6.01
N ALA A 181 7.09 -19.15 -5.93
CA ALA A 181 7.32 -17.81 -5.40
C ALA A 181 6.09 -17.30 -4.64
N LEU A 182 6.31 -16.23 -3.85
CA LEU A 182 5.28 -15.51 -3.10
C LEU A 182 5.45 -14.02 -3.30
N HIS A 183 4.41 -13.34 -3.78
CA HIS A 183 4.31 -11.89 -3.85
C HIS A 183 3.41 -11.41 -2.72
N THR A 184 3.97 -10.69 -1.77
CA THR A 184 3.23 -10.36 -0.54
C THR A 184 3.54 -8.95 -0.04
N ALA A 185 2.78 -8.51 0.97
CA ALA A 185 3.03 -7.26 1.70
C ALA A 185 3.86 -7.48 2.97
N ARG A 186 3.97 -8.72 3.44
CA ARG A 186 4.65 -9.11 4.69
C ARG A 186 5.82 -10.04 4.39
N THR A 187 6.69 -10.25 5.36
CA THR A 187 7.70 -11.30 5.28
C THR A 187 7.08 -12.59 5.80
N PRO A 188 7.01 -13.67 5.01
CA PRO A 188 6.46 -14.94 5.48
C PRO A 188 7.27 -15.50 6.66
N SER A 189 6.59 -16.10 7.62
CA SER A 189 7.21 -16.63 8.84
C SER A 189 8.31 -17.67 8.54
N THR A 190 8.11 -18.45 7.48
CA THR A 190 9.06 -19.47 7.01
C THR A 190 10.38 -18.89 6.50
N PHE A 191 10.43 -17.62 6.11
CA PHE A 191 11.68 -16.94 5.78
C PHE A 191 12.64 -16.85 6.97
N TYR A 192 12.10 -16.69 8.18
CA TYR A 192 12.91 -16.61 9.39
C TYR A 192 13.11 -18.00 10.05
N SER A 193 12.09 -18.84 10.04
CA SER A 193 12.12 -20.14 10.71
C SER A 193 12.80 -21.24 9.90
N GLU A 194 12.80 -21.12 8.56
CA GLU A 194 13.34 -22.14 7.65
C GLU A 194 14.13 -21.46 6.49
N PRO A 195 15.21 -20.71 6.83
CA PRO A 195 15.94 -19.90 5.85
C PRO A 195 16.65 -20.72 4.76
N GLU A 196 16.81 -22.03 4.97
CA GLU A 196 17.31 -22.96 3.97
C GLU A 196 16.27 -23.30 2.88
N LYS A 197 14.98 -23.03 3.14
CA LYS A 197 13.88 -23.34 2.21
C LYS A 197 13.30 -22.12 1.51
N VAL A 198 13.41 -20.94 2.14
CA VAL A 198 12.80 -19.69 1.63
C VAL A 198 13.83 -18.58 1.60
N ARG A 199 13.95 -17.90 0.48
CA ARG A 199 14.82 -16.73 0.33
C ARG A 199 14.13 -15.59 -0.43
N ARG A 200 14.69 -14.39 -0.38
CA ARG A 200 14.27 -13.31 -1.28
C ARG A 200 14.80 -13.55 -2.69
N LEU A 201 14.00 -13.18 -3.70
CA LEU A 201 14.48 -13.15 -5.09
C LEU A 201 15.62 -12.14 -5.23
N PHE A 202 15.47 -10.96 -4.65
CA PHE A 202 16.50 -9.92 -4.57
C PHE A 202 17.14 -9.96 -3.19
N ALA A 203 18.21 -10.74 -3.03
CA ALA A 203 18.87 -10.90 -1.73
C ALA A 203 19.39 -9.56 -1.18
N ASP A 204 20.07 -8.78 -2.00
CA ASP A 204 20.47 -7.40 -1.73
C ASP A 204 19.52 -6.42 -2.43
N PHE A 205 18.34 -6.27 -1.85
CA PHE A 205 17.25 -5.49 -2.44
C PHE A 205 17.46 -3.97 -2.34
N VAL A 206 18.22 -3.49 -1.37
CA VAL A 206 18.36 -2.03 -1.14
C VAL A 206 18.98 -1.31 -2.35
N PRO A 207 20.11 -1.74 -2.92
CA PRO A 207 20.62 -1.13 -4.13
C PRO A 207 19.67 -1.22 -5.33
N VAL A 208 18.93 -2.33 -5.45
CA VAL A 208 17.96 -2.53 -6.54
C VAL A 208 16.81 -1.52 -6.42
N GLU A 209 16.25 -1.34 -5.22
CA GLU A 209 15.17 -0.38 -4.94
C GLU A 209 15.64 1.07 -5.09
N GLN A 210 16.88 1.37 -4.70
CA GLN A 210 17.49 2.68 -4.90
C GLN A 210 17.72 2.99 -6.40
N ASP A 211 18.17 2.02 -7.18
CA ASP A 211 18.35 2.17 -8.62
C ASP A 211 17.00 2.35 -9.33
N TYR A 212 16.02 1.54 -8.96
CA TYR A 212 14.64 1.69 -9.44
C TYR A 212 14.13 3.12 -9.20
N TYR A 213 14.30 3.66 -7.98
CA TYR A 213 13.89 5.03 -7.68
C TYR A 213 14.65 6.07 -8.52
N ARG A 214 15.98 5.94 -8.67
CA ARG A 214 16.78 6.88 -9.48
C ARG A 214 16.30 6.95 -10.93
N ARG A 215 15.89 5.82 -11.51
CA ARG A 215 15.43 5.76 -12.90
C ARG A 215 13.99 6.19 -13.08
N THR A 216 13.13 5.92 -12.13
CA THR A 216 11.68 6.09 -12.29
C THR A 216 11.08 7.23 -11.48
N GLY A 217 11.73 7.64 -10.39
CA GLY A 217 11.17 8.56 -9.40
C GLY A 217 9.98 7.99 -8.62
N ILE A 218 9.74 6.67 -8.71
CA ILE A 218 8.57 6.02 -8.11
C ILE A 218 8.92 5.45 -6.73
N PHE A 219 8.28 5.99 -5.68
CA PHE A 219 8.19 5.37 -4.38
C PHE A 219 6.75 4.85 -4.19
N PRO A 220 6.52 3.53 -4.26
CA PRO A 220 5.19 2.96 -4.38
C PRO A 220 4.25 3.29 -3.23
N ILE A 221 3.07 3.83 -3.55
CA ILE A 221 1.98 4.09 -2.60
C ILE A 221 1.24 2.78 -2.32
N MET A 222 1.07 2.45 -1.03
CA MET A 222 0.33 1.28 -0.59
C MET A 222 -1.10 1.61 -0.18
N HIS A 223 -1.24 2.65 0.62
CA HIS A 223 -2.53 3.01 1.22
C HIS A 223 -2.83 4.48 1.00
N VAL A 224 -4.12 4.80 1.04
CA VAL A 224 -4.68 6.14 0.89
C VAL A 224 -5.72 6.39 1.99
N VAL A 225 -5.92 7.63 2.38
CA VAL A 225 -7.01 8.01 3.29
C VAL A 225 -8.28 8.24 2.47
N VAL A 226 -9.35 7.55 2.83
CA VAL A 226 -10.68 7.70 2.22
C VAL A 226 -11.69 8.25 3.21
N VAL A 227 -12.68 8.97 2.69
CA VAL A 227 -13.87 9.45 3.41
C VAL A 227 -15.09 8.79 2.79
N ARG A 228 -16.08 8.40 3.60
CA ARG A 228 -17.37 7.96 3.03
C ARG A 228 -17.97 9.08 2.19
N ARG A 229 -18.41 8.74 0.99
CA ARG A 229 -18.93 9.72 0.02
C ARG A 229 -20.07 10.54 0.59
N GLU A 230 -21.01 9.93 1.30
CA GLU A 230 -22.14 10.62 1.92
C GLU A 230 -21.73 11.63 3.01
N VAL A 231 -20.61 11.39 3.72
CA VAL A 231 -20.05 12.30 4.72
C VAL A 231 -19.37 13.49 4.02
N TYR A 232 -18.61 13.19 2.98
CA TYR A 232 -17.93 14.18 2.17
C TYR A 232 -18.93 15.12 1.45
N GLU A 233 -19.94 14.57 0.78
CA GLU A 233 -20.92 15.38 0.03
C GLU A 233 -21.68 16.36 0.90
N LYS A 234 -21.94 15.99 2.16
CA LYS A 234 -22.57 16.89 3.15
C LYS A 234 -21.61 17.93 3.69
N ASN A 235 -20.30 17.69 3.66
CA ASN A 235 -19.28 18.47 4.35
C ASN A 235 -17.97 18.53 3.55
N ARG A 236 -18.00 18.99 2.31
CA ARG A 236 -16.84 18.93 1.39
C ARG A 236 -15.55 19.52 1.96
N TRP A 237 -15.67 20.55 2.80
CA TRP A 237 -14.55 21.22 3.48
C TRP A 237 -13.69 20.31 4.36
N ILE A 238 -14.24 19.16 4.84
CA ILE A 238 -13.49 18.22 5.67
C ILE A 238 -12.30 17.60 4.94
N ALA A 239 -12.39 17.42 3.64
CA ALA A 239 -11.31 16.87 2.84
C ALA A 239 -10.02 17.69 2.99
N ARG A 240 -10.13 19.01 2.85
CA ARG A 240 -8.99 19.93 2.99
C ARG A 240 -8.55 20.06 4.46
N ALA A 241 -9.49 20.09 5.41
CA ALA A 241 -9.17 20.17 6.84
C ALA A 241 -8.39 18.93 7.32
N LEU A 242 -8.81 17.74 6.89
CA LEU A 242 -8.08 16.49 7.18
C LEU A 242 -6.70 16.49 6.53
N GLN A 243 -6.60 16.81 5.23
CA GLN A 243 -5.31 16.83 4.53
C GLN A 243 -4.29 17.72 5.25
N LYS A 244 -4.65 18.96 5.59
CA LYS A 244 -3.78 19.89 6.33
C LYS A 244 -3.33 19.31 7.67
N ALA A 245 -4.22 18.66 8.39
CA ALA A 245 -3.89 18.05 9.67
C ALA A 245 -2.93 16.87 9.53
N PHE A 246 -3.07 16.04 8.50
CA PHE A 246 -2.11 14.98 8.18
C PHE A 246 -0.74 15.55 7.79
N GLU A 247 -0.71 16.60 6.95
CA GLU A 247 0.53 17.29 6.59
C GLU A 247 1.24 17.88 7.82
N ALA A 248 0.48 18.51 8.75
CA ALA A 248 1.02 19.04 10.00
C ALA A 248 1.52 17.94 10.95
N ALA A 249 0.84 16.80 11.01
CA ALA A 249 1.28 15.66 11.82
C ALA A 249 2.57 15.05 11.28
N GLN A 250 2.67 14.91 9.97
CA GLN A 250 3.87 14.39 9.28
C GLN A 250 5.07 15.32 9.45
N ALA A 251 4.88 16.64 9.36
CA ALA A 251 5.96 17.62 9.49
C ALA A 251 6.72 17.46 10.81
N LYS A 252 6.02 17.14 11.92
CA LYS A 252 6.67 16.87 13.21
C LYS A 252 7.65 15.70 13.16
N VAL A 253 7.34 14.67 12.36
CA VAL A 253 8.19 13.47 12.25
C VAL A 253 9.51 13.80 11.54
N TYR A 254 9.48 14.61 10.47
CA TYR A 254 10.69 15.04 9.80
C TYR A 254 11.66 15.75 10.75
N ASP A 255 11.14 16.65 11.58
CA ASP A 255 11.93 17.39 12.57
C ASP A 255 12.52 16.44 13.63
N GLU A 256 11.70 15.51 14.14
CA GLU A 256 12.08 14.58 15.21
C GLU A 256 13.12 13.53 14.78
N LEU A 257 13.06 13.05 13.54
CA LEU A 257 13.97 12.01 13.01
C LEU A 257 15.41 12.49 12.88
N LEU A 258 15.65 13.81 12.76
CA LEU A 258 16.98 14.42 12.64
C LEU A 258 17.58 14.85 14.00
N VAL A 259 16.86 14.67 15.11
CA VAL A 259 17.37 15.03 16.46
C VAL A 259 18.44 14.02 16.91
N THR A 260 19.69 14.48 16.96
CA THR A 260 20.84 13.65 17.38
C THR A 260 21.04 13.56 18.89
N ALA A 261 20.48 14.53 19.64
CA ALA A 261 20.58 14.53 21.11
C ALA A 261 19.80 13.39 21.77
N SER A 262 18.74 12.89 21.09
CA SER A 262 17.88 11.83 21.59
C SER A 262 17.19 11.17 20.40
N LEU A 263 17.53 9.92 20.09
CA LEU A 263 16.97 9.21 18.94
C LEU A 263 15.47 8.93 19.16
N LYS A 264 14.64 9.24 18.16
CA LYS A 264 13.20 9.00 18.19
C LYS A 264 12.85 7.50 18.15
N THR A 265 13.63 6.71 17.43
CA THR A 265 13.42 5.26 17.28
C THR A 265 14.58 4.48 17.89
N MET A 266 14.38 3.20 18.21
CA MET A 266 15.44 2.31 18.70
C MET A 266 16.33 1.76 17.57
N LEU A 267 16.62 2.58 16.55
CA LEU A 267 17.52 2.21 15.44
C LEU A 267 18.87 2.90 15.64
N PRO A 268 19.94 2.16 15.95
CA PRO A 268 21.27 2.76 16.24
C PRO A 268 21.80 3.65 15.11
N TRP A 269 21.48 3.33 13.89
CA TRP A 269 21.89 4.08 12.69
C TRP A 269 20.76 4.92 12.08
N GLN A 270 19.80 5.38 12.90
CA GLN A 270 18.68 6.21 12.44
C GLN A 270 19.16 7.40 11.62
N ILE A 271 20.14 8.15 12.13
CA ILE A 271 20.63 9.36 11.46
C ILE A 271 21.21 9.03 10.09
N ALA A 272 22.08 8.03 9.99
CA ALA A 272 22.65 7.62 8.71
C ALA A 272 21.57 7.14 7.71
N ALA A 273 20.55 6.44 8.19
CA ALA A 273 19.42 6.02 7.35
C ALA A 273 18.59 7.21 6.84
N VAL A 274 18.37 8.22 7.68
CA VAL A 274 17.67 9.46 7.29
C VAL A 274 18.51 10.25 6.29
N GLU A 275 19.82 10.43 6.54
CA GLU A 275 20.72 11.12 5.60
C GLU A 275 20.73 10.45 4.23
N GLN A 276 20.92 9.12 4.17
CA GLN A 276 20.84 8.35 2.91
C GLN A 276 19.48 8.50 2.20
N THR A 277 18.40 8.55 2.98
CA THR A 277 17.06 8.77 2.44
C THR A 277 16.91 10.15 1.83
N VAL A 278 17.39 11.19 2.53
CA VAL A 278 17.37 12.58 2.04
C VAL A 278 18.24 12.74 0.79
N ASP A 279 19.42 12.13 0.77
CA ASP A 279 20.33 12.17 -0.37
C ASP A 279 19.71 11.56 -1.63
N LEU A 280 18.92 10.50 -1.47
CA LEU A 280 18.29 9.79 -2.58
C LEU A 280 16.95 10.38 -2.99
N LEU A 281 16.04 10.62 -2.03
CA LEU A 281 14.64 10.97 -2.26
C LEU A 281 14.35 12.47 -2.08
N GLY A 282 15.29 13.22 -1.52
CA GLY A 282 15.10 14.62 -1.16
C GLY A 282 14.53 14.81 0.24
N LYS A 283 14.41 16.08 0.67
CA LYS A 283 13.96 16.44 2.02
C LYS A 283 12.50 16.04 2.31
N ASP A 284 11.66 16.09 1.30
CA ASP A 284 10.27 15.60 1.36
C ASP A 284 10.19 14.20 0.74
N TRP A 285 10.75 13.21 1.42
CA TRP A 285 10.83 11.83 0.91
C TRP A 285 9.50 11.05 1.00
N TRP A 286 8.49 11.61 1.65
CA TRP A 286 7.16 11.00 1.79
C TRP A 286 6.06 12.01 1.46
N PRO A 287 6.03 12.56 0.24
CA PRO A 287 5.15 13.67 -0.09
C PRO A 287 3.67 13.28 -0.01
N TYR A 288 2.86 14.12 0.66
CA TYR A 288 1.42 14.14 0.52
C TYR A 288 1.03 15.11 -0.61
N GLY A 289 -0.26 15.15 -0.94
CA GLY A 289 -0.78 15.98 -2.02
C GLY A 289 -0.79 15.29 -3.38
N PHE A 290 -1.63 15.80 -4.28
CA PHE A 290 -1.83 15.24 -5.61
C PHE A 290 -0.62 15.49 -6.55
N GLY A 291 -0.19 16.74 -6.67
CA GLY A 291 0.84 17.15 -7.62
C GLY A 291 2.13 16.33 -7.55
N PRO A 292 2.80 16.23 -6.38
CA PRO A 292 4.04 15.46 -6.23
C PRO A 292 3.88 13.97 -6.52
N ASN A 293 2.67 13.45 -6.43
CA ASN A 293 2.37 12.02 -6.54
C ASN A 293 1.73 11.60 -7.87
N ARG A 294 1.47 12.56 -8.77
CA ARG A 294 0.74 12.31 -10.03
C ARG A 294 1.34 11.16 -10.83
N THR A 295 2.64 11.14 -11.03
CA THR A 295 3.33 10.08 -11.78
C THR A 295 3.20 8.70 -11.12
N VAL A 296 3.35 8.63 -9.78
CA VAL A 296 3.22 7.38 -9.03
C VAL A 296 1.79 6.85 -9.11
N ILE A 297 0.79 7.75 -8.99
CA ILE A 297 -0.63 7.40 -9.09
C ILE A 297 -0.95 6.91 -10.50
N ASP A 298 -0.57 7.66 -11.54
CA ASP A 298 -0.84 7.29 -12.94
C ASP A 298 -0.21 5.94 -13.30
N THR A 299 1.02 5.69 -12.86
CA THR A 299 1.68 4.38 -13.04
C THR A 299 0.91 3.27 -12.34
N PHE A 300 0.46 3.49 -11.11
CA PHE A 300 -0.34 2.50 -10.38
C PHE A 300 -1.67 2.20 -11.07
N LEU A 301 -2.37 3.23 -11.57
CA LEU A 301 -3.64 3.08 -12.27
C LEU A 301 -3.48 2.32 -13.60
N ARG A 302 -2.37 2.55 -14.30
CA ARG A 302 -2.01 1.75 -15.48
C ARG A 302 -1.83 0.28 -15.10
N TYR A 303 -1.01 -0.03 -14.08
CA TYR A 303 -0.81 -1.40 -13.60
C TYR A 303 -2.12 -2.06 -13.17
N HIS A 304 -2.97 -1.33 -12.46
CA HIS A 304 -4.25 -1.81 -11.99
C HIS A 304 -5.19 -2.20 -13.13
N HIS A 305 -5.22 -1.39 -14.19
CA HIS A 305 -6.02 -1.68 -15.38
C HIS A 305 -5.43 -2.82 -16.23
N GLU A 306 -4.13 -2.80 -16.50
CA GLU A 306 -3.43 -3.85 -17.28
C GLU A 306 -3.57 -5.22 -16.63
N GLN A 307 -3.66 -5.28 -15.31
CA GLN A 307 -3.87 -6.49 -14.52
C GLN A 307 -5.36 -6.90 -14.36
N GLY A 308 -6.27 -6.23 -15.06
CA GLY A 308 -7.69 -6.57 -15.12
C GLY A 308 -8.49 -6.20 -13.88
N LEU A 309 -7.94 -5.41 -12.96
CA LEU A 309 -8.59 -5.05 -11.68
C LEU A 309 -9.59 -3.89 -11.82
N SER A 310 -9.53 -3.11 -12.87
CA SER A 310 -10.49 -2.08 -13.23
C SER A 310 -10.94 -2.26 -14.68
N SER A 311 -12.23 -2.10 -14.93
CA SER A 311 -12.84 -2.27 -16.27
C SER A 311 -12.39 -1.20 -17.27
N ARG A 312 -11.92 -0.06 -16.78
CA ARG A 312 -11.30 1.01 -17.54
C ARG A 312 -10.08 1.56 -16.79
N ARG A 313 -9.18 2.20 -17.49
CA ARG A 313 -8.14 2.99 -16.83
C ARG A 313 -8.81 4.19 -16.15
N LEU A 314 -8.58 4.33 -14.86
CA LEU A 314 -8.97 5.50 -14.08
C LEU A 314 -7.98 6.64 -14.33
N GLU A 315 -8.47 7.87 -14.35
CA GLU A 315 -7.60 9.05 -14.37
C GLU A 315 -7.21 9.44 -12.94
N PRO A 316 -5.97 9.89 -12.70
CA PRO A 316 -5.50 10.27 -11.37
C PRO A 316 -6.41 11.27 -10.63
N GLU A 317 -7.02 12.20 -11.36
CA GLU A 317 -7.92 13.24 -10.85
C GLU A 317 -9.24 12.66 -10.31
N GLU A 318 -9.68 11.52 -10.81
CA GLU A 318 -10.94 10.88 -10.36
C GLU A 318 -10.87 10.33 -8.94
N LEU A 319 -9.65 10.14 -8.41
CA LEU A 319 -9.45 9.49 -7.11
C LEU A 319 -9.75 10.41 -5.93
N PHE A 320 -9.61 11.72 -6.09
CA PHE A 320 -9.52 12.62 -4.94
C PHE A 320 -10.60 13.69 -4.92
N ALA A 321 -10.90 14.14 -3.69
CA ALA A 321 -11.75 15.29 -3.47
C ALA A 321 -11.18 16.54 -4.16
N GLU A 322 -12.00 17.26 -4.90
CA GLU A 322 -11.60 18.42 -5.72
C GLU A 322 -10.92 19.52 -4.90
N GLU A 323 -11.34 19.70 -3.64
CA GLU A 323 -10.78 20.68 -2.71
C GLU A 323 -9.30 20.43 -2.37
N CYS A 324 -8.79 19.23 -2.70
CA CYS A 324 -7.42 18.83 -2.42
C CYS A 324 -6.45 19.08 -3.59
N PHE A 325 -6.93 19.49 -4.78
CA PHE A 325 -6.06 19.77 -5.92
C PHE A 325 -5.36 21.13 -5.83
N GLU A 326 -6.00 22.10 -5.20
CA GLU A 326 -5.46 23.45 -5.08
C GLU A 326 -4.58 23.58 -3.84
N SER A 327 -3.29 23.82 -4.02
CA SER A 327 -2.40 24.27 -2.96
C SER A 327 -2.37 25.80 -2.93
N PHE A 328 -3.21 26.42 -2.11
CA PHE A 328 -3.01 27.83 -1.79
C PHE A 328 -1.83 27.95 -0.83
N ARG A 329 -0.68 28.37 -1.35
CA ARG A 329 0.38 28.94 -0.51
C ARG A 329 0.00 30.39 -0.25
N ILE A 330 -0.36 30.69 0.99
CA ILE A 330 -0.46 32.07 1.50
C ILE A 330 0.92 32.51 1.93
#